data_92e09fe35b32bbaca976716c29cbf808
#
_entry.id   92e09fe35b32bbaca976716c29cbf808
#
_cell.length_a   1.000
_cell.length_b   1.000
_cell.length_c   1.000
_cell.angle_alpha   90.00
_cell.angle_beta   90.00
_cell.angle_gamma   90.00
#
_symmetry.space_group_name_H-M   'P 1'
#
loop_
_entity.id
_entity.type
_entity.pdbx_description
1 polymer ?
#
loop_
_entity_poly.entity_id
_entity_poly.type
_entity_poly.pdbx_seq_one_letter_code
_entity_poly.pdbx_strand_id
1 'polypeptide(L)'
;MNENLKRYIEENILPQYENYDKAHQRDHIETVIKESINLAEKFDADVDMAYAIAAYHDLGIPQGRETHHLTSAKCLLEDNMLKKWFTDEQLILMAEAIEDHRASSKNSPRSLYGKIVAEADRLIDADTVIRRTIQYGLSHYPELGKEEQYSRMVHHLHEKYAEGGYLKLWFPESSNAVRLNELREIIKNEARLKEYFDRIYDKLKE
;
A
#
# COMPACT_ATOMS: atom_id res chain seq x y z
N MET A 1 21.72 -4.58 -5.92
CA MET A 1 20.58 -4.76 -6.86
C MET A 1 21.12 -5.01 -8.26
N ASN A 2 20.52 -5.96 -8.98
CA ASN A 2 20.93 -6.35 -10.34
C ASN A 2 20.46 -5.29 -11.37
N GLU A 3 21.39 -4.64 -12.05
CA GLU A 3 21.10 -3.55 -12.99
C GLU A 3 20.30 -4.00 -14.24
N ASN A 4 20.45 -5.25 -14.69
CA ASN A 4 19.69 -5.76 -15.83
C ASN A 4 18.23 -6.04 -15.45
N LEU A 5 17.99 -6.57 -14.24
CA LEU A 5 16.64 -6.74 -13.68
C LEU A 5 15.96 -5.37 -13.52
N LYS A 6 16.67 -4.41 -12.93
CA LYS A 6 16.18 -3.06 -12.72
C LYS A 6 15.75 -2.42 -14.05
N ARG A 7 16.63 -2.43 -15.06
CA ARG A 7 16.32 -1.90 -16.39
C ARG A 7 15.09 -2.60 -17.00
N TYR A 8 15.01 -3.92 -16.90
CA TYR A 8 13.87 -4.66 -17.42
C TYR A 8 12.56 -4.20 -16.81
N ILE A 9 12.51 -4.08 -15.49
CA ILE A 9 11.32 -3.65 -14.75
C ILE A 9 10.97 -2.20 -15.09
N GLU A 10 11.94 -1.29 -15.12
CA GLU A 10 11.74 0.12 -15.46
C GLU A 10 11.20 0.33 -16.89
N GLU A 11 11.65 -0.50 -17.85
CA GLU A 11 11.27 -0.37 -19.27
C GLU A 11 9.96 -1.11 -19.60
N ASN A 12 9.61 -2.20 -18.91
CA ASN A 12 8.52 -3.09 -19.32
C ASN A 12 7.38 -3.21 -18.30
N ILE A 13 7.65 -2.98 -17.02
CA ILE A 13 6.66 -3.20 -15.95
C ILE A 13 6.12 -1.85 -15.45
N LEU A 14 6.98 -0.92 -15.03
CA LEU A 14 6.54 0.35 -14.47
C LEU A 14 5.69 1.20 -15.43
N PRO A 15 5.92 1.21 -16.75
CA PRO A 15 5.07 1.96 -17.67
C PRO A 15 3.60 1.49 -17.71
N GLN A 16 3.32 0.26 -17.30
CA GLN A 16 1.96 -0.25 -17.27
C GLN A 16 1.06 0.49 -16.25
N TYR A 17 1.66 1.08 -15.20
CA TYR A 17 0.97 1.86 -14.18
C TYR A 17 0.54 3.26 -14.61
N GLU A 18 1.00 3.77 -15.75
CA GLU A 18 0.67 5.13 -16.23
C GLU A 18 -0.83 5.32 -16.52
N ASN A 19 -1.53 4.22 -16.82
CA ASN A 19 -2.96 4.23 -17.13
C ASN A 19 -3.86 3.84 -15.94
N TYR A 20 -3.29 3.68 -14.74
CA TYR A 20 -4.05 3.28 -13.55
C TYR A 20 -4.71 4.49 -12.88
N ASP A 21 -5.62 4.24 -11.95
CA ASP A 21 -6.24 5.31 -11.16
C ASP A 21 -5.18 6.04 -10.30
N LYS A 22 -5.52 7.27 -9.87
CA LYS A 22 -4.59 8.15 -9.12
C LYS A 22 -4.00 7.52 -7.85
N ALA A 23 -4.64 6.48 -7.29
CA ALA A 23 -4.16 5.83 -6.07
C ALA A 23 -3.07 4.77 -6.33
N HIS A 24 -2.97 4.29 -7.58
CA HIS A 24 -2.08 3.20 -8.00
C HIS A 24 -1.19 3.63 -9.18
N GLN A 25 -0.95 4.94 -9.32
CA GLN A 25 -0.04 5.48 -10.33
C GLN A 25 1.42 5.24 -9.94
N ARG A 26 2.30 5.56 -10.87
CA ARG A 26 3.74 5.35 -10.78
C ARG A 26 4.37 5.85 -9.47
N ASP A 27 3.96 7.01 -8.96
CA ASP A 27 4.48 7.56 -7.69
C ASP A 27 4.21 6.64 -6.50
N HIS A 28 3.03 5.98 -6.46
CA HIS A 28 2.72 4.99 -5.43
C HIS A 28 3.68 3.80 -5.53
N ILE A 29 3.81 3.22 -6.71
CA ILE A 29 4.66 2.04 -6.94
C ILE A 29 6.12 2.33 -6.61
N GLU A 30 6.64 3.49 -7.04
CA GLU A 30 8.02 3.90 -6.72
C GLU A 30 8.23 4.05 -5.20
N THR A 31 7.22 4.52 -4.49
CA THR A 31 7.27 4.61 -3.02
C THR A 31 7.28 3.20 -2.39
N VAL A 32 6.40 2.30 -2.84
CA VAL A 32 6.37 0.91 -2.36
C VAL A 32 7.69 0.19 -2.66
N ILE A 33 8.25 0.37 -3.84
CA ILE A 33 9.57 -0.16 -4.21
C ILE A 33 10.64 0.32 -3.24
N LYS A 34 10.73 1.64 -3.01
CA LYS A 34 11.72 2.23 -2.11
C LYS A 34 11.61 1.68 -0.69
N GLU A 35 10.41 1.62 -0.14
CA GLU A 35 10.19 1.09 1.21
C GLU A 35 10.46 -0.42 1.28
N SER A 36 10.13 -1.19 0.22
CA SER A 36 10.43 -2.63 0.16
C SER A 36 11.93 -2.90 0.14
N ILE A 37 12.69 -2.12 -0.62
CA ILE A 37 14.17 -2.21 -0.65
C ILE A 37 14.74 -1.89 0.73
N ASN A 38 14.32 -0.78 1.36
CA ASN A 38 14.79 -0.38 2.68
C ASN A 38 14.51 -1.48 3.74
N LEU A 39 13.34 -2.09 3.70
CA LEU A 39 13.00 -3.18 4.61
C LEU A 39 13.80 -4.45 4.29
N ALA A 40 13.98 -4.78 3.02
CA ALA A 40 14.79 -5.94 2.62
C ALA A 40 16.24 -5.83 3.10
N GLU A 41 16.88 -4.67 2.90
CA GLU A 41 18.23 -4.40 3.40
C GLU A 41 18.30 -4.49 4.94
N LYS A 42 17.30 -3.95 5.64
CA LYS A 42 17.25 -3.97 7.11
C LYS A 42 17.10 -5.36 7.69
N PHE A 43 16.41 -6.25 7.00
CA PHE A 43 16.09 -7.61 7.47
C PHE A 43 16.88 -8.69 6.71
N ASP A 44 17.98 -8.34 6.04
CA ASP A 44 18.87 -9.25 5.31
C ASP A 44 18.14 -10.16 4.32
N ALA A 45 17.12 -9.59 3.64
CA ALA A 45 16.38 -10.26 2.58
C ALA A 45 16.97 -9.92 1.20
N ASP A 46 16.71 -10.76 0.21
CA ASP A 46 17.14 -10.51 -1.16
C ASP A 46 16.43 -9.26 -1.74
N VAL A 47 17.24 -8.22 -1.99
CA VAL A 47 16.78 -6.93 -2.48
C VAL A 47 16.18 -7.03 -3.90
N ASP A 48 16.73 -7.91 -4.75
CA ASP A 48 16.23 -8.12 -6.11
C ASP A 48 14.83 -8.75 -6.10
N MET A 49 14.60 -9.71 -5.21
CA MET A 49 13.27 -10.29 -4.99
C MET A 49 12.29 -9.23 -4.44
N ALA A 50 12.67 -8.48 -3.40
CA ALA A 50 11.82 -7.46 -2.81
C ALA A 50 11.44 -6.36 -3.82
N TYR A 51 12.41 -5.94 -4.66
CA TYR A 51 12.20 -4.99 -5.75
C TYR A 51 11.18 -5.50 -6.77
N ALA A 52 11.37 -6.74 -7.26
CA ALA A 52 10.45 -7.31 -8.25
C ALA A 52 9.04 -7.53 -7.66
N ILE A 53 8.92 -8.05 -6.43
CA ILE A 53 7.62 -8.20 -5.75
C ILE A 53 6.90 -6.85 -5.68
N ALA A 54 7.58 -5.80 -5.24
CA ALA A 54 7.01 -4.46 -5.13
C ALA A 54 6.57 -3.92 -6.50
N ALA A 55 7.36 -4.16 -7.56
CA ALA A 55 7.02 -3.71 -8.90
C ALA A 55 5.81 -4.42 -9.50
N TYR A 56 5.53 -5.66 -9.10
CA TYR A 56 4.42 -6.46 -9.65
C TYR A 56 3.15 -6.46 -8.79
N HIS A 57 3.18 -6.01 -7.53
CA HIS A 57 2.13 -6.27 -6.55
C HIS A 57 0.72 -5.82 -6.97
N ASP A 58 0.63 -4.75 -7.76
CA ASP A 58 -0.63 -4.13 -8.17
C ASP A 58 -0.93 -4.24 -9.68
N LEU A 59 -0.14 -4.98 -10.47
CA LEU A 59 -0.36 -5.13 -11.92
C LEU A 59 -1.73 -5.69 -12.28
N GLY A 60 -2.36 -6.43 -11.37
CA GLY A 60 -3.68 -7.02 -11.56
C GLY A 60 -4.87 -6.07 -11.38
N ILE A 61 -4.66 -4.82 -10.93
CA ILE A 61 -5.75 -3.87 -10.63
C ILE A 61 -6.73 -3.65 -11.78
N PRO A 62 -6.31 -3.51 -13.06
CA PRO A 62 -7.24 -3.35 -14.18
C PRO A 62 -8.20 -4.55 -14.38
N GLN A 63 -7.86 -5.71 -13.87
CA GLN A 63 -8.66 -6.94 -13.97
C GLN A 63 -9.68 -7.10 -12.83
N GLY A 64 -9.66 -6.22 -11.84
CA GLY A 64 -10.60 -6.19 -10.72
C GLY A 64 -9.92 -6.02 -9.37
N ARG A 65 -10.38 -5.00 -8.66
CA ARG A 65 -9.78 -4.58 -7.38
C ARG A 65 -9.90 -5.62 -6.26
N GLU A 66 -10.92 -6.48 -6.31
CA GLU A 66 -11.11 -7.50 -5.27
C GLU A 66 -10.13 -8.66 -5.38
N THR A 67 -9.70 -8.98 -6.59
CA THR A 67 -8.83 -10.13 -6.91
C THR A 67 -7.46 -9.71 -7.42
N HIS A 68 -7.13 -8.40 -7.44
CA HIS A 68 -5.87 -7.90 -8.02
C HIS A 68 -4.62 -8.61 -7.48
N HIS A 69 -4.59 -8.96 -6.19
CA HIS A 69 -3.46 -9.68 -5.59
C HIS A 69 -3.21 -11.04 -6.23
N LEU A 70 -4.27 -11.77 -6.61
CA LEU A 70 -4.15 -13.05 -7.32
C LEU A 70 -3.73 -12.85 -8.78
N THR A 71 -4.32 -11.87 -9.45
CA THR A 71 -3.98 -11.55 -10.85
C THR A 71 -2.59 -10.96 -10.97
N SER A 72 -2.13 -10.15 -10.02
CA SER A 72 -0.76 -9.65 -9.95
C SER A 72 0.27 -10.78 -9.76
N ALA A 73 0.00 -11.71 -8.86
CA ALA A 73 0.83 -12.90 -8.66
C ALA A 73 0.92 -13.73 -9.94
N LYS A 74 -0.20 -13.90 -10.65
CA LYS A 74 -0.23 -14.56 -11.94
C LYS A 74 0.61 -13.83 -12.99
N CYS A 75 0.52 -12.49 -13.08
CA CYS A 75 1.35 -11.70 -13.99
C CYS A 75 2.85 -11.94 -13.74
N LEU A 76 3.29 -12.02 -12.48
CA LEU A 76 4.67 -12.32 -12.15
C LEU A 76 5.07 -13.73 -12.62
N LEU A 77 4.26 -14.76 -12.37
CA LEU A 77 4.55 -16.13 -12.74
C LEU A 77 4.56 -16.37 -14.27
N GLU A 78 3.75 -15.62 -15.01
CA GLU A 78 3.66 -15.71 -16.48
C GLU A 78 4.79 -14.95 -17.18
N ASP A 79 5.54 -14.12 -16.47
CA ASP A 79 6.69 -13.39 -17.02
C ASP A 79 7.95 -14.26 -17.10
N ASN A 80 8.13 -14.93 -18.24
CA ASN A 80 9.28 -15.81 -18.46
C ASN A 80 10.64 -15.08 -18.44
N MET A 81 10.68 -13.76 -18.56
CA MET A 81 11.93 -13.00 -18.46
C MET A 81 12.52 -13.04 -17.06
N LEU A 82 11.70 -13.13 -16.03
CA LEU A 82 12.14 -13.22 -14.64
C LEU A 82 12.98 -14.47 -14.35
N LYS A 83 12.81 -15.55 -15.11
CA LYS A 83 13.64 -16.78 -15.02
C LYS A 83 15.13 -16.56 -15.33
N LYS A 84 15.51 -15.38 -15.86
CA LYS A 84 16.91 -15.00 -16.02
C LYS A 84 17.60 -14.64 -14.70
N TRP A 85 16.83 -14.27 -13.71
CA TRP A 85 17.33 -13.75 -12.41
C TRP A 85 16.88 -14.59 -11.22
N PHE A 86 15.77 -15.31 -11.34
CA PHE A 86 15.14 -16.06 -10.25
C PHE A 86 14.88 -17.53 -10.63
N THR A 87 15.03 -18.43 -9.65
CA THR A 87 14.62 -19.83 -9.79
C THR A 87 13.10 -19.97 -9.74
N ASP A 88 12.57 -21.12 -10.16
CA ASP A 88 11.14 -21.39 -10.08
C ASP A 88 10.63 -21.35 -8.62
N GLU A 89 11.42 -21.79 -7.64
CA GLU A 89 11.08 -21.72 -6.22
C GLU A 89 11.02 -20.27 -5.72
N GLN A 90 11.94 -19.41 -6.16
CA GLN A 90 11.93 -17.99 -5.84
C GLN A 90 10.71 -17.31 -6.46
N LEU A 91 10.36 -17.61 -7.71
CA LEU A 91 9.17 -17.06 -8.38
C LEU A 91 7.88 -17.45 -7.66
N ILE A 92 7.76 -18.67 -7.17
CA ILE A 92 6.62 -19.12 -6.35
C ILE A 92 6.56 -18.32 -5.06
N LEU A 93 7.66 -18.18 -4.34
CA LEU A 93 7.73 -17.40 -3.09
C LEU A 93 7.36 -15.92 -3.32
N MET A 94 7.80 -15.34 -4.43
CA MET A 94 7.49 -13.95 -4.82
C MET A 94 6.00 -13.80 -5.14
N ALA A 95 5.41 -14.74 -5.87
CA ALA A 95 3.98 -14.75 -6.18
C ALA A 95 3.13 -14.86 -4.90
N GLU A 96 3.51 -15.74 -3.98
CA GLU A 96 2.87 -15.86 -2.66
C GLU A 96 2.97 -14.57 -1.85
N ALA A 97 4.09 -13.87 -1.92
CA ALA A 97 4.24 -12.57 -1.26
C ALA A 97 3.30 -11.52 -1.85
N ILE A 98 3.12 -11.50 -3.17
CA ILE A 98 2.14 -10.63 -3.85
C ILE A 98 0.71 -10.96 -3.40
N GLU A 99 0.33 -12.23 -3.33
CA GLU A 99 -1.00 -12.62 -2.84
C GLU A 99 -1.28 -12.13 -1.41
N ASP A 100 -0.24 -12.08 -0.58
CA ASP A 100 -0.35 -11.77 0.85
C ASP A 100 -0.41 -10.26 1.16
N HIS A 101 -0.16 -9.35 0.18
CA HIS A 101 0.01 -7.92 0.47
C HIS A 101 -1.28 -7.21 0.92
N ARG A 102 -2.47 -7.73 0.61
CA ARG A 102 -3.75 -7.04 0.90
C ARG A 102 -3.95 -6.71 2.38
N ALA A 103 -4.27 -5.44 2.66
CA ALA A 103 -4.58 -4.96 4.00
C ALA A 103 -5.81 -5.64 4.63
N SER A 104 -6.79 -6.02 3.80
CA SER A 104 -8.02 -6.68 4.24
C SER A 104 -7.90 -8.20 4.41
N SER A 105 -6.71 -8.78 4.17
CA SER A 105 -6.48 -10.20 4.41
C SER A 105 -6.63 -10.53 5.89
N LYS A 106 -7.36 -11.61 6.19
CA LYS A 106 -7.51 -12.12 7.57
C LYS A 106 -6.27 -12.88 8.03
N ASN A 107 -5.48 -13.39 7.10
CA ASN A 107 -4.29 -14.18 7.36
C ASN A 107 -3.05 -13.31 7.42
N SER A 108 -2.10 -13.70 8.24
CA SER A 108 -0.75 -13.12 8.21
C SER A 108 -0.02 -13.50 6.93
N PRO A 109 0.82 -12.62 6.37
CA PRO A 109 1.67 -13.00 5.25
C PRO A 109 2.52 -14.23 5.57
N ARG A 110 2.61 -15.16 4.59
CA ARG A 110 3.27 -16.46 4.73
C ARG A 110 4.80 -16.36 4.85
N SER A 111 5.39 -15.30 4.31
CA SER A 111 6.83 -15.11 4.23
C SER A 111 7.29 -13.76 4.71
N LEU A 112 8.61 -13.59 4.88
CA LEU A 112 9.25 -12.30 5.12
C LEU A 112 8.95 -11.33 3.98
N TYR A 113 9.00 -11.76 2.73
CA TYR A 113 8.71 -10.93 1.56
C TYR A 113 7.25 -10.47 1.52
N GLY A 114 6.30 -11.34 1.88
CA GLY A 114 4.90 -10.97 2.04
C GLY A 114 4.70 -9.89 3.10
N LYS A 115 5.42 -9.99 4.23
CA LYS A 115 5.40 -8.94 5.26
C LYS A 115 6.02 -7.63 4.76
N ILE A 116 7.14 -7.70 4.02
CA ILE A 116 7.82 -6.53 3.47
C ILE A 116 6.90 -5.76 2.52
N VAL A 117 6.34 -6.41 1.50
CA VAL A 117 5.47 -5.71 0.55
C VAL A 117 4.17 -5.25 1.20
N ALA A 118 3.56 -6.07 2.07
CA ALA A 118 2.38 -5.67 2.83
C ALA A 118 2.62 -4.44 3.71
N GLU A 119 3.77 -4.32 4.35
CA GLU A 119 4.18 -3.15 5.13
C GLU A 119 4.43 -1.93 4.23
N ALA A 120 5.20 -2.13 3.15
CA ALA A 120 5.57 -1.07 2.23
C ALA A 120 4.35 -0.43 1.54
N ASP A 121 3.34 -1.24 1.19
CA ASP A 121 2.08 -0.77 0.60
C ASP A 121 1.19 0.03 1.57
N ARG A 122 1.46 -0.03 2.88
CA ARG A 122 0.72 0.74 3.91
C ARG A 122 1.15 2.20 3.96
N LEU A 123 1.14 2.94 2.88
CA LEU A 123 1.51 4.36 2.88
C LEU A 123 0.72 5.16 3.93
N ILE A 124 1.27 5.23 5.14
CA ILE A 124 0.66 5.93 6.27
C ILE A 124 1.25 7.32 6.33
N ASP A 125 0.42 8.31 6.02
CA ASP A 125 0.65 9.73 6.21
C ASP A 125 -0.67 10.36 6.64
N ALA A 126 -0.66 11.14 7.71
CA ALA A 126 -1.89 11.63 8.32
C ALA A 126 -2.75 12.46 7.37
N ASP A 127 -2.14 13.41 6.63
CA ASP A 127 -2.85 14.22 5.64
C ASP A 127 -3.46 13.36 4.53
N THR A 128 -2.69 12.41 4.01
CA THR A 128 -3.11 11.51 2.94
C THR A 128 -4.24 10.59 3.39
N VAL A 129 -4.11 9.97 4.57
CA VAL A 129 -5.13 9.08 5.14
C VAL A 129 -6.44 9.83 5.36
N ILE A 130 -6.40 10.99 6.02
CA ILE A 130 -7.57 11.81 6.30
C ILE A 130 -8.21 12.30 5.00
N ARG A 131 -7.41 12.81 4.07
CA ARG A 131 -7.86 13.28 2.75
C ARG A 131 -8.58 12.17 1.96
N ARG A 132 -7.97 10.99 1.84
CA ARG A 132 -8.59 9.84 1.13
C ARG A 132 -9.90 9.41 1.78
N THR A 133 -9.96 9.44 3.12
CA THR A 133 -11.18 9.08 3.86
C THR A 133 -12.30 10.09 3.61
N ILE A 134 -11.99 11.39 3.54
CA ILE A 134 -12.95 12.45 3.20
C ILE A 134 -13.39 12.32 1.74
N GLN A 135 -12.45 12.17 0.79
CA GLN A 135 -12.75 12.01 -0.64
C GLN A 135 -13.67 10.82 -0.90
N TYR A 136 -13.41 9.68 -0.23
CA TYR A 136 -14.30 8.53 -0.29
C TYR A 136 -15.72 8.87 0.18
N GLY A 137 -15.84 9.58 1.32
CA GLY A 137 -17.14 10.01 1.84
C GLY A 137 -17.88 10.93 0.87
N LEU A 138 -17.20 11.92 0.33
CA LEU A 138 -17.79 12.86 -0.64
C LEU A 138 -18.26 12.18 -1.92
N SER A 139 -17.56 11.12 -2.37
CA SER A 139 -17.90 10.37 -3.58
C SER A 139 -19.05 9.38 -3.38
N HIS A 140 -19.10 8.69 -2.24
CA HIS A 140 -20.01 7.56 -2.00
C HIS A 140 -21.23 7.93 -1.18
N TYR A 141 -21.17 9.04 -0.45
CA TYR A 141 -22.22 9.58 0.41
C TYR A 141 -22.35 11.09 0.20
N PRO A 142 -22.65 11.53 -1.05
CA PRO A 142 -22.71 12.96 -1.39
C PRO A 142 -23.84 13.71 -0.70
N GLU A 143 -24.83 12.98 -0.18
CA GLU A 143 -25.99 13.51 0.56
C GLU A 143 -25.65 13.94 1.99
N LEU A 144 -24.53 13.45 2.55
CA LEU A 144 -24.16 13.77 3.94
C LEU A 144 -23.62 15.19 4.08
N GLY A 145 -24.09 15.88 5.10
CA GLY A 145 -23.57 17.19 5.51
C GLY A 145 -22.16 17.11 6.12
N LYS A 146 -21.54 18.28 6.32
CA LYS A 146 -20.13 18.38 6.81
C LYS A 146 -19.91 17.61 8.11
N GLU A 147 -20.82 17.75 9.09
CA GLU A 147 -20.69 17.08 10.40
C GLU A 147 -20.91 15.56 10.30
N GLU A 148 -21.78 15.12 9.41
CA GLU A 148 -21.99 13.68 9.17
C GLU A 148 -20.77 13.06 8.47
N GLN A 149 -20.16 13.76 7.51
CA GLN A 149 -18.90 13.36 6.88
C GLN A 149 -17.75 13.29 7.91
N TYR A 150 -17.70 14.23 8.86
CA TYR A 150 -16.74 14.20 9.97
C TYR A 150 -16.96 12.95 10.83
N SER A 151 -18.19 12.72 11.29
CA SER A 151 -18.51 11.56 12.12
C SER A 151 -18.17 10.23 11.44
N ARG A 152 -18.48 10.11 10.15
CA ARG A 152 -18.12 8.95 9.32
C ARG A 152 -16.60 8.77 9.22
N MET A 153 -15.86 9.85 9.01
CA MET A 153 -14.39 9.81 8.95
C MET A 153 -13.81 9.36 10.28
N VAL A 154 -14.25 9.94 11.40
CA VAL A 154 -13.79 9.56 12.75
C VAL A 154 -14.02 8.08 13.00
N HIS A 155 -15.23 7.58 12.71
CA HIS A 155 -15.55 6.16 12.86
C HIS A 155 -14.58 5.28 12.06
N HIS A 156 -14.36 5.58 10.78
CA HIS A 156 -13.44 4.82 9.92
C HIS A 156 -11.99 4.86 10.44
N LEU A 157 -11.52 6.02 10.89
CA LEU A 157 -10.16 6.16 11.42
C LEU A 157 -9.96 5.33 12.69
N HIS A 158 -10.97 5.33 13.59
CA HIS A 158 -10.93 4.49 14.78
C HIS A 158 -10.94 2.99 14.45
N GLU A 159 -11.82 2.58 13.55
CA GLU A 159 -11.96 1.17 13.15
C GLU A 159 -10.69 0.61 12.51
N LYS A 160 -9.99 1.42 11.75
CA LYS A 160 -8.83 0.98 10.97
C LYS A 160 -7.49 1.27 11.64
N TYR A 161 -7.27 2.50 12.12
CA TYR A 161 -5.94 3.02 12.48
C TYR A 161 -5.71 3.20 13.98
N ALA A 162 -6.75 3.36 14.81
CA ALA A 162 -6.60 3.54 16.24
C ALA A 162 -5.96 2.30 16.91
N GLU A 163 -5.63 2.42 18.18
CA GLU A 163 -5.20 1.26 18.98
C GLU A 163 -6.30 0.20 18.99
N GLY A 164 -5.94 -1.03 18.61
CA GLY A 164 -6.90 -2.12 18.43
C GLY A 164 -7.62 -2.13 17.07
N GLY A 165 -7.36 -1.16 16.19
CA GLY A 165 -7.89 -1.15 14.82
C GLY A 165 -7.36 -2.33 13.98
N TYR A 166 -8.06 -2.61 12.87
CA TYR A 166 -7.73 -3.80 12.08
C TYR A 166 -6.45 -3.68 11.24
N LEU A 167 -5.89 -2.46 11.08
CA LEU A 167 -4.63 -2.29 10.37
C LEU A 167 -3.48 -2.93 11.15
N LYS A 168 -2.79 -3.86 10.51
CA LYS A 168 -1.62 -4.52 11.07
C LYS A 168 -0.37 -4.07 10.34
N LEU A 169 0.67 -3.77 11.11
CA LEU A 169 2.04 -3.60 10.66
C LEU A 169 2.87 -4.78 11.14
N TRP A 170 3.89 -5.13 10.35
CA TRP A 170 4.71 -6.32 10.59
C TRP A 170 6.07 -5.99 11.18
N PHE A 171 6.49 -4.73 11.05
CA PHE A 171 7.79 -4.26 11.51
C PHE A 171 7.64 -3.07 12.45
N PRO A 172 7.80 -3.27 13.77
CA PRO A 172 7.62 -2.19 14.75
C PRO A 172 8.56 -0.99 14.57
N GLU A 173 9.67 -1.20 13.85
CA GLU A 173 10.70 -0.20 13.59
C GLU A 173 10.60 0.40 12.17
N SER A 174 9.52 0.12 11.43
CA SER A 174 9.32 0.68 10.10
C SER A 174 8.97 2.17 10.15
N SER A 175 9.19 2.87 9.05
CA SER A 175 8.73 4.24 8.89
C SER A 175 7.20 4.35 9.03
N ASN A 176 6.47 3.32 8.58
CA ASN A 176 5.02 3.23 8.76
C ASN A 176 4.59 3.08 10.21
N ALA A 177 5.36 2.37 11.05
CA ALA A 177 5.06 2.26 12.48
C ALA A 177 5.18 3.63 13.18
N VAL A 178 6.21 4.41 12.87
CA VAL A 178 6.36 5.78 13.37
C VAL A 178 5.19 6.66 12.94
N ARG A 179 4.87 6.67 11.66
CA ARG A 179 3.77 7.47 11.08
C ARG A 179 2.39 7.03 11.60
N LEU A 180 2.19 5.72 11.84
CA LEU A 180 0.96 5.23 12.46
C LEU A 180 0.79 5.75 13.89
N ASN A 181 1.86 5.81 14.66
CA ASN A 181 1.81 6.38 16.00
C ASN A 181 1.49 7.88 15.96
N GLU A 182 2.07 8.64 15.03
CA GLU A 182 1.72 10.05 14.82
C GLU A 182 0.24 10.24 14.46
N LEU A 183 -0.29 9.41 13.55
CA LEU A 183 -1.71 9.43 13.18
C LEU A 183 -2.60 9.07 14.39
N ARG A 184 -2.21 8.10 15.22
CA ARG A 184 -2.93 7.74 16.44
C ARG A 184 -3.01 8.87 17.44
N GLU A 185 -1.93 9.64 17.60
CA GLU A 185 -1.94 10.83 18.46
C GLU A 185 -2.89 11.93 17.91
N ILE A 186 -3.02 12.05 16.60
CA ILE A 186 -4.02 12.94 15.99
C ILE A 186 -5.44 12.43 16.25
N ILE A 187 -5.69 11.12 16.08
CA ILE A 187 -7.01 10.51 16.30
C ILE A 187 -7.46 10.64 17.75
N LYS A 188 -6.55 10.52 18.71
CA LYS A 188 -6.83 10.68 20.15
C LYS A 188 -7.20 12.12 20.54
N ASN A 189 -6.73 13.08 19.78
CA ASN A 189 -6.98 14.51 20.05
C ASN A 189 -8.10 15.03 19.14
N GLU A 190 -9.33 15.06 19.67
CA GLU A 190 -10.52 15.45 18.92
C GLU A 190 -10.41 16.84 18.28
N ALA A 191 -9.87 17.83 19.00
CA ALA A 191 -9.71 19.18 18.48
C ALA A 191 -8.72 19.22 17.30
N ARG A 192 -7.59 18.52 17.41
CA ARG A 192 -6.60 18.42 16.35
C ARG A 192 -7.15 17.65 15.14
N LEU A 193 -7.89 16.56 15.37
CA LEU A 193 -8.51 15.79 14.29
C LEU A 193 -9.56 16.62 13.54
N LYS A 194 -10.36 17.42 14.27
CA LYS A 194 -11.34 18.34 13.67
C LYS A 194 -10.66 19.43 12.83
N GLU A 195 -9.55 19.98 13.29
CA GLU A 195 -8.74 20.94 12.53
C GLU A 195 -8.21 20.34 11.21
N TYR A 196 -7.68 19.12 11.23
CA TYR A 196 -7.28 18.39 10.01
C TYR A 196 -8.45 18.22 9.05
N PHE A 197 -9.60 17.77 9.58
CA PHE A 197 -10.80 17.57 8.78
C PHE A 197 -11.25 18.86 8.11
N ASP A 198 -11.44 19.93 8.87
CA ASP A 198 -11.95 21.20 8.36
C ASP A 198 -11.04 21.77 7.27
N ARG A 199 -9.74 21.81 7.52
CA ARG A 199 -8.73 22.26 6.56
C ARG A 199 -8.75 21.47 5.25
N ILE A 200 -8.90 20.15 5.32
CA ILE A 200 -8.87 19.27 4.14
C ILE A 200 -10.23 19.28 3.43
N TYR A 201 -11.33 19.24 4.18
CA TYR A 201 -12.68 19.22 3.64
C TYR A 201 -12.97 20.49 2.83
N ASP A 202 -12.63 21.64 3.38
CA ASP A 202 -12.89 22.93 2.73
C ASP A 202 -12.09 23.04 1.41
N LYS A 203 -10.82 22.60 1.38
CA LYS A 203 -10.01 22.52 0.15
C LYS A 203 -10.54 21.53 -0.90
N LEU A 204 -11.31 20.53 -0.51
CA LEU A 204 -11.89 19.56 -1.44
C LEU A 204 -13.23 20.00 -2.00
N LYS A 205 -13.84 21.04 -1.42
CA LYS A 205 -15.11 21.65 -1.83
C LYS A 205 -14.92 22.93 -2.68
N GLU A 206 -13.71 23.52 -2.69
CA GLU A 206 -13.30 24.58 -3.62
C GLU A 206 -13.14 24.03 -5.04
#